data_bc1cccc3001da68c120abc3b71f0370b
#
_entry.id   bc1cccc3001da68c120abc3b71f0370b
#
_cell.length_a   1.000
_cell.length_b   1.000
_cell.length_c   1.000
_cell.angle_alpha   90.00
_cell.angle_beta   90.00
_cell.angle_gamma   90.00
#
_symmetry.space_group_name_H-M   'P 1'
#
loop_
_entity.id
_entity.type
_entity.pdbx_description
1 polymer ?
#
loop_
_entity_poly.entity_id
_entity_poly.type
_entity_poly.pdbx_seq_one_letter_code
_entity_poly.pdbx_strand_id
1 'polypeptide(L)'
;MEMMKQSCEQFLAELAGKAPTPGGGGTAALVGAAGVALGTMVGSLTVGKKKYAAVEADIQALNARSDILRKELEALVQADAEAFAPLAAAYGLPKDTPEQAAHKAAVLESALDAACAVPLQIMEKCAEGIVLVEEYAAKGSVMAVSDAGCAAALCKAALQAASLNVFINTKLMTDRAHAAELDAKADKLLGEFVPKADAVFASVTEKLRMR
;
A
#
# COMPACT_ATOMS: atom_id res chain seq x y z
N MET A 1 -20.08 -7.54 1.59
CA MET A 1 -20.04 -6.35 2.50
C MET A 1 -18.77 -5.60 2.12
N GLU A 2 -18.79 -4.27 2.05
CA GLU A 2 -17.56 -3.51 1.80
C GLU A 2 -16.60 -3.67 2.98
N MET A 3 -15.38 -4.13 2.72
CA MET A 3 -14.39 -4.47 3.75
C MET A 3 -14.08 -3.28 4.68
N MET A 4 -14.02 -2.07 4.14
CA MET A 4 -13.77 -0.85 4.94
C MET A 4 -14.95 -0.38 5.80
N LYS A 5 -16.13 -0.97 5.65
CA LYS A 5 -17.31 -0.66 6.50
C LYS A 5 -17.48 -1.63 7.68
N GLN A 6 -16.62 -2.62 7.79
CA GLN A 6 -16.56 -3.53 8.93
C GLN A 6 -15.87 -2.85 10.12
N SER A 7 -16.08 -3.38 11.32
CA SER A 7 -15.23 -3.00 12.45
C SER A 7 -13.80 -3.54 12.23
N CYS A 8 -12.80 -2.86 12.81
CA CYS A 8 -11.43 -3.36 12.79
C CYS A 8 -11.34 -4.81 13.34
N GLU A 9 -12.12 -5.12 14.36
CA GLU A 9 -12.16 -6.45 14.97
C GLU A 9 -12.67 -7.51 13.98
N GLN A 10 -13.73 -7.20 13.23
CA GLN A 10 -14.28 -8.11 12.21
C GLN A 10 -13.28 -8.31 11.06
N PHE A 11 -12.66 -7.24 10.57
CA PHE A 11 -11.65 -7.35 9.51
C PHE A 11 -10.49 -8.25 9.95
N LEU A 12 -9.96 -8.07 11.15
CA LEU A 12 -8.87 -8.89 11.69
C LEU A 12 -9.28 -10.35 11.90
N ALA A 13 -10.51 -10.61 12.34
CA ALA A 13 -11.02 -11.95 12.50
C ALA A 13 -11.18 -12.68 11.15
N GLU A 14 -11.66 -11.99 10.11
CA GLU A 14 -11.75 -12.52 8.75
C GLU A 14 -10.36 -12.78 8.16
N LEU A 15 -9.43 -11.83 8.33
CA LEU A 15 -8.03 -11.95 7.86
C LEU A 15 -7.32 -13.16 8.51
N ALA A 16 -7.59 -13.45 9.78
CA ALA A 16 -7.05 -14.61 10.48
C ALA A 16 -7.71 -15.95 10.08
N GLY A 17 -8.76 -15.90 9.29
CA GLY A 17 -9.55 -17.05 8.84
C GLY A 17 -8.89 -17.84 7.71
N LYS A 18 -9.67 -18.78 7.14
CA LYS A 18 -9.25 -19.62 6.02
C LYS A 18 -9.72 -19.07 4.66
N ALA A 19 -10.48 -17.99 4.67
CA ALA A 19 -10.93 -17.36 3.44
C ALA A 19 -9.73 -16.80 2.65
N PRO A 20 -9.76 -16.81 1.31
CA PRO A 20 -8.66 -16.29 0.51
C PRO A 20 -8.55 -14.75 0.56
N THR A 21 -9.59 -14.08 0.99
CA THR A 21 -9.68 -12.61 1.14
C THR A 21 -10.45 -12.26 2.42
N PRO A 22 -10.08 -11.17 3.14
CA PRO A 22 -8.95 -10.28 2.85
C PRO A 22 -7.61 -11.00 2.98
N GLY A 23 -6.63 -10.60 2.16
CA GLY A 23 -5.28 -11.14 2.12
C GLY A 23 -4.21 -10.07 2.32
N GLY A 24 -2.98 -10.42 1.89
CA GLY A 24 -1.80 -9.56 2.05
C GLY A 24 -1.92 -8.22 1.32
N GLY A 25 -2.49 -8.20 0.11
CA GLY A 25 -2.64 -6.97 -0.67
C GLY A 25 -3.64 -6.01 -0.05
N GLY A 26 -4.85 -6.47 0.26
CA GLY A 26 -5.85 -5.63 0.94
C GLY A 26 -5.37 -5.14 2.30
N THR A 27 -4.64 -5.98 3.06
CA THR A 27 -4.00 -5.58 4.33
C THR A 27 -2.92 -4.49 4.10
N ALA A 28 -2.11 -4.63 3.05
CA ALA A 28 -1.12 -3.62 2.70
C ALA A 28 -1.78 -2.27 2.37
N ALA A 29 -2.86 -2.27 1.61
CA ALA A 29 -3.62 -1.05 1.32
C ALA A 29 -4.17 -0.38 2.59
N LEU A 30 -4.75 -1.17 3.52
CA LEU A 30 -5.24 -0.66 4.80
C LEU A 30 -4.12 -0.05 5.66
N VAL A 31 -2.97 -0.71 5.74
CA VAL A 31 -1.81 -0.21 6.50
C VAL A 31 -1.25 1.06 5.86
N GLY A 32 -1.20 1.13 4.52
CA GLY A 32 -0.85 2.34 3.78
C GLY A 32 -1.79 3.50 4.07
N ALA A 33 -3.11 3.25 4.06
CA ALA A 33 -4.13 4.24 4.40
C ALA A 33 -3.96 4.77 5.84
N ALA A 34 -3.65 3.88 6.80
CA ALA A 34 -3.36 4.26 8.19
C ALA A 34 -2.10 5.14 8.28
N GLY A 35 -1.04 4.80 7.52
CA GLY A 35 0.17 5.62 7.43
C GLY A 35 -0.12 7.03 6.91
N VAL A 36 -0.87 7.14 5.81
CA VAL A 36 -1.28 8.44 5.24
C VAL A 36 -2.14 9.22 6.23
N ALA A 37 -3.08 8.57 6.93
CA ALA A 37 -3.92 9.20 7.94
C ALA A 37 -3.10 9.81 9.09
N LEU A 38 -2.05 9.12 9.58
CA LEU A 38 -1.14 9.67 10.58
C LEU A 38 -0.37 10.91 10.06
N GLY A 39 0.09 10.87 8.80
CA GLY A 39 0.66 12.05 8.16
C GLY A 39 -0.31 13.23 8.14
N THR A 40 -1.57 13.00 7.75
CA THR A 40 -2.63 14.01 7.76
C THR A 40 -2.88 14.58 9.17
N MET A 41 -2.80 13.74 10.21
CA MET A 41 -2.93 14.18 11.60
C MET A 41 -1.83 15.18 11.98
N VAL A 42 -0.57 14.93 11.56
CA VAL A 42 0.54 15.88 11.76
C VAL A 42 0.22 17.23 11.10
N GLY A 43 -0.28 17.20 9.87
CA GLY A 43 -0.72 18.41 9.16
C GLY A 43 -1.85 19.12 9.87
N SER A 44 -2.90 18.41 10.30
CA SER A 44 -4.04 18.95 11.01
C SER A 44 -3.65 19.62 12.35
N LEU A 45 -2.65 19.05 13.04
CA LEU A 45 -2.08 19.61 14.27
C LEU A 45 -1.11 20.78 14.00
N THR A 46 -0.82 21.10 12.75
CA THR A 46 0.07 22.21 12.34
C THR A 46 -0.74 23.44 11.94
N VAL A 47 -1.83 23.27 11.20
CA VAL A 47 -2.68 24.34 10.68
C VAL A 47 -3.25 25.21 11.82
N GLY A 48 -3.33 26.52 11.58
CA GLY A 48 -3.88 27.51 12.51
C GLY A 48 -2.94 27.93 13.66
N LYS A 49 -1.73 27.38 13.74
CA LYS A 49 -0.75 27.75 14.75
C LYS A 49 0.15 28.88 14.24
N LYS A 50 0.23 30.00 14.93
CA LYS A 50 1.07 31.15 14.59
C LYS A 50 2.53 30.79 14.27
N LYS A 51 3.09 29.81 15.00
CA LYS A 51 4.46 29.33 14.80
C LYS A 51 4.70 28.78 13.40
N TYR A 52 3.67 28.25 12.75
CA TYR A 52 3.74 27.54 11.45
C TYR A 52 3.07 28.34 10.33
N ALA A 53 2.74 29.62 10.53
CA ALA A 53 2.06 30.46 9.55
C ALA A 53 2.78 30.50 8.19
N ALA A 54 4.12 30.43 8.19
CA ALA A 54 4.92 30.45 6.96
C ALA A 54 4.75 29.22 6.07
N VAL A 55 4.33 28.08 6.64
CA VAL A 55 4.15 26.80 5.94
C VAL A 55 2.66 26.38 5.86
N GLU A 56 1.76 27.22 6.33
CA GLU A 56 0.33 26.87 6.46
C GLU A 56 -0.31 26.48 5.13
N ALA A 57 -0.05 27.25 4.07
CA ALA A 57 -0.59 26.94 2.73
C ALA A 57 -0.06 25.61 2.18
N ASP A 58 1.24 25.32 2.40
CA ASP A 58 1.83 24.04 2.01
C ASP A 58 1.18 22.88 2.75
N ILE A 59 0.99 23.00 4.07
CA ILE A 59 0.37 21.97 4.90
C ILE A 59 -1.09 21.73 4.51
N GLN A 60 -1.84 22.79 4.19
CA GLN A 60 -3.22 22.65 3.71
C GLN A 60 -3.27 21.89 2.37
N ALA A 61 -2.36 22.19 1.46
CA ALA A 61 -2.25 21.48 0.18
C ALA A 61 -1.86 20.00 0.40
N LEU A 62 -0.92 19.72 1.31
CA LEU A 62 -0.55 18.35 1.68
C LEU A 62 -1.75 17.59 2.27
N ASN A 63 -2.51 18.20 3.18
CA ASN A 63 -3.70 17.59 3.77
C ASN A 63 -4.75 17.23 2.71
N ALA A 64 -4.98 18.11 1.74
CA ALA A 64 -5.93 17.85 0.65
C ALA A 64 -5.49 16.67 -0.23
N ARG A 65 -4.19 16.58 -0.57
CA ARG A 65 -3.63 15.44 -1.32
C ARG A 65 -3.69 14.14 -0.52
N SER A 66 -3.35 14.20 0.76
CA SER A 66 -3.38 13.05 1.66
C SER A 66 -4.79 12.49 1.84
N ASP A 67 -5.81 13.35 1.87
CA ASP A 67 -7.21 12.93 2.00
C ASP A 67 -7.70 12.16 0.75
N ILE A 68 -7.24 12.57 -0.43
CA ILE A 68 -7.49 11.85 -1.69
C ILE A 68 -6.75 10.50 -1.67
N LEU A 69 -5.45 10.51 -1.39
CA LEU A 69 -4.61 9.32 -1.39
C LEU A 69 -5.11 8.26 -0.38
N ARG A 70 -5.51 8.70 0.81
CA ARG A 70 -6.09 7.81 1.83
C ARG A 70 -7.34 7.10 1.30
N LYS A 71 -8.27 7.84 0.66
CA LYS A 71 -9.49 7.26 0.07
C LYS A 71 -9.18 6.28 -1.08
N GLU A 72 -8.17 6.58 -1.89
CA GLU A 72 -7.71 5.67 -2.94
C GLU A 72 -7.17 4.37 -2.34
N LEU A 73 -6.34 4.44 -1.30
CA LEU A 73 -5.84 3.25 -0.59
C LEU A 73 -6.97 2.48 0.09
N GLU A 74 -7.95 3.14 0.70
CA GLU A 74 -9.14 2.51 1.26
C GLU A 74 -9.93 1.73 0.19
N ALA A 75 -10.10 2.30 -1.01
CA ALA A 75 -10.76 1.62 -2.12
C ALA A 75 -9.97 0.41 -2.62
N LEU A 76 -8.64 0.45 -2.59
CA LEU A 76 -7.78 -0.65 -3.00
C LEU A 76 -7.88 -1.87 -2.07
N VAL A 77 -8.37 -1.73 -0.83
CA VAL A 77 -8.63 -2.86 0.07
C VAL A 77 -9.67 -3.83 -0.54
N GLN A 78 -10.75 -3.29 -1.07
CA GLN A 78 -11.79 -4.07 -1.72
C GLN A 78 -11.37 -4.53 -3.12
N ALA A 79 -10.69 -3.64 -3.87
CA ALA A 79 -10.23 -3.92 -5.23
C ALA A 79 -9.24 -5.10 -5.28
N ASP A 80 -8.38 -5.27 -4.27
CA ASP A 80 -7.46 -6.40 -4.17
C ASP A 80 -8.21 -7.74 -4.09
N ALA A 81 -9.26 -7.81 -3.28
CA ALA A 81 -10.09 -9.01 -3.17
C ALA A 81 -10.84 -9.32 -4.48
N GLU A 82 -11.33 -8.29 -5.16
CA GLU A 82 -12.04 -8.42 -6.45
C GLU A 82 -11.07 -8.85 -7.56
N ALA A 83 -9.86 -8.31 -7.60
CA ALA A 83 -8.84 -8.70 -8.56
C ALA A 83 -8.33 -10.14 -8.36
N PHE A 84 -8.33 -10.63 -7.12
CA PHE A 84 -7.94 -12.00 -6.80
C PHE A 84 -9.01 -13.04 -7.15
N ALA A 85 -10.29 -12.69 -7.16
CA ALA A 85 -11.38 -13.64 -7.36
C ALA A 85 -11.28 -14.47 -8.66
N PRO A 86 -10.94 -13.90 -9.84
CA PRO A 86 -10.72 -14.68 -11.07
C PRO A 86 -9.57 -15.68 -10.94
N LEU A 87 -8.48 -15.30 -10.27
CA LEU A 87 -7.33 -16.17 -10.04
C LEU A 87 -7.71 -17.35 -9.14
N ALA A 88 -8.43 -17.10 -8.06
CA ALA A 88 -8.94 -18.14 -7.18
C ALA A 88 -9.85 -19.14 -7.93
N ALA A 89 -10.72 -18.66 -8.81
CA ALA A 89 -11.58 -19.49 -9.64
C ALA A 89 -10.77 -20.33 -10.65
N ALA A 90 -9.73 -19.75 -11.26
CA ALA A 90 -8.89 -20.42 -12.24
C ALA A 90 -8.14 -21.63 -11.65
N TYR A 91 -7.74 -21.57 -10.39
CA TYR A 91 -7.14 -22.72 -9.70
C TYR A 91 -8.08 -23.95 -9.64
N GLY A 92 -9.38 -23.74 -9.57
CA GLY A 92 -10.40 -24.80 -9.54
C GLY A 92 -10.72 -25.41 -10.92
N LEU A 93 -10.24 -24.88 -12.03
CA LEU A 93 -10.51 -25.40 -13.37
C LEU A 93 -9.96 -26.82 -13.55
N PRO A 94 -10.68 -27.71 -14.30
CA PRO A 94 -10.23 -29.07 -14.60
C PRO A 94 -8.97 -29.06 -15.49
N LYS A 95 -8.18 -30.14 -15.42
CA LYS A 95 -6.96 -30.34 -16.21
C LYS A 95 -6.77 -31.78 -16.68
N ASP A 96 -7.86 -32.55 -16.75
CA ASP A 96 -7.83 -33.99 -16.96
C ASP A 96 -7.60 -34.37 -18.44
N THR A 97 -7.90 -33.44 -19.37
CA THR A 97 -7.56 -33.63 -20.80
C THR A 97 -6.57 -32.58 -21.27
N PRO A 98 -5.84 -32.82 -22.38
CA PRO A 98 -4.92 -31.83 -22.94
C PRO A 98 -5.59 -30.47 -23.23
N GLU A 99 -6.83 -30.46 -23.71
CA GLU A 99 -7.60 -29.27 -24.02
C GLU A 99 -7.95 -28.51 -22.75
N GLN A 100 -8.38 -29.20 -21.69
CA GLN A 100 -8.66 -28.61 -20.38
C GLN A 100 -7.41 -28.03 -19.76
N ALA A 101 -6.28 -28.72 -19.83
CA ALA A 101 -5.00 -28.25 -19.32
C ALA A 101 -4.54 -26.99 -20.06
N ALA A 102 -4.66 -26.94 -21.39
CA ALA A 102 -4.33 -25.78 -22.20
C ALA A 102 -5.23 -24.58 -21.88
N HIS A 103 -6.56 -24.82 -21.77
CA HIS A 103 -7.51 -23.78 -21.37
C HIS A 103 -7.19 -23.22 -19.98
N LYS A 104 -6.97 -24.10 -18.99
CA LYS A 104 -6.61 -23.69 -17.63
C LYS A 104 -5.33 -22.85 -17.61
N ALA A 105 -4.31 -23.25 -18.36
CA ALA A 105 -3.05 -22.50 -18.44
C ALA A 105 -3.25 -21.08 -18.99
N ALA A 106 -4.04 -20.94 -20.05
CA ALA A 106 -4.35 -19.63 -20.63
C ALA A 106 -5.16 -18.74 -19.68
N VAL A 107 -6.15 -19.31 -18.98
CA VAL A 107 -6.96 -18.56 -18.00
C VAL A 107 -6.11 -18.15 -16.80
N LEU A 108 -5.24 -19.04 -16.31
CA LEU A 108 -4.32 -18.73 -15.20
C LEU A 108 -3.36 -17.60 -15.57
N GLU A 109 -2.76 -17.62 -16.76
CA GLU A 109 -1.85 -16.57 -17.20
C GLU A 109 -2.51 -15.20 -17.20
N SER A 110 -3.70 -15.09 -17.80
CA SER A 110 -4.48 -13.85 -17.80
C SER A 110 -4.89 -13.40 -16.39
N ALA A 111 -5.27 -14.34 -15.53
CA ALA A 111 -5.68 -14.03 -14.15
C ALA A 111 -4.50 -13.60 -13.26
N LEU A 112 -3.30 -14.17 -13.49
CA LEU A 112 -2.07 -13.76 -12.78
C LEU A 112 -1.66 -12.35 -13.15
N ASP A 113 -1.74 -11.98 -14.44
CA ASP A 113 -1.47 -10.61 -14.88
C ASP A 113 -2.43 -9.61 -14.23
N ALA A 114 -3.73 -9.88 -14.30
CA ALA A 114 -4.75 -9.05 -13.67
C ALA A 114 -4.55 -8.92 -12.15
N ALA A 115 -4.14 -10.01 -11.48
CA ALA A 115 -3.88 -10.02 -10.03
C ALA A 115 -2.59 -9.27 -9.62
N CYS A 116 -1.71 -8.88 -10.55
CA CYS A 116 -0.57 -8.01 -10.28
C CYS A 116 -0.93 -6.53 -10.30
N ALA A 117 -1.99 -6.14 -11.01
CA ALA A 117 -2.31 -4.73 -11.25
C ALA A 117 -2.63 -3.96 -9.96
N VAL A 118 -3.47 -4.52 -9.09
CA VAL A 118 -3.87 -3.87 -7.83
C VAL A 118 -2.71 -3.78 -6.83
N PRO A 119 -1.93 -4.84 -6.56
CA PRO A 119 -0.73 -4.73 -5.73
C PRO A 119 0.27 -3.68 -6.22
N LEU A 120 0.50 -3.54 -7.53
CA LEU A 120 1.35 -2.48 -8.07
C LEU A 120 0.77 -1.08 -7.81
N GLN A 121 -0.54 -0.89 -7.97
CA GLN A 121 -1.21 0.37 -7.61
C GLN A 121 -1.06 0.68 -6.12
N ILE A 122 -1.19 -0.31 -5.24
CA ILE A 122 -0.97 -0.14 -3.80
C ILE A 122 0.47 0.32 -3.54
N MET A 123 1.46 -0.27 -4.22
CA MET A 123 2.85 0.15 -4.10
C MET A 123 3.04 1.62 -4.52
N GLU A 124 2.48 2.02 -5.66
CA GLU A 124 2.54 3.40 -6.16
C GLU A 124 1.92 4.38 -5.16
N LYS A 125 0.76 4.05 -4.59
CA LYS A 125 0.08 4.87 -3.59
C LYS A 125 0.85 4.94 -2.26
N CYS A 126 1.47 3.85 -1.83
CA CYS A 126 2.34 3.86 -0.65
C CYS A 126 3.60 4.71 -0.89
N ALA A 127 4.18 4.66 -2.08
CA ALA A 127 5.30 5.51 -2.49
C ALA A 127 4.93 7.01 -2.45
N GLU A 128 3.75 7.36 -2.98
CA GLU A 128 3.21 8.72 -2.86
C GLU A 128 3.02 9.12 -1.39
N GLY A 129 2.50 8.21 -0.56
CA GLY A 129 2.35 8.41 0.88
C GLY A 129 3.67 8.72 1.58
N ILE A 130 4.76 8.02 1.23
CA ILE A 130 6.11 8.27 1.77
C ILE A 130 6.58 9.69 1.43
N VAL A 131 6.32 10.17 0.20
CA VAL A 131 6.66 11.55 -0.21
C VAL A 131 5.89 12.58 0.64
N LEU A 132 4.60 12.38 0.84
CA LEU A 132 3.79 13.28 1.67
C LEU A 132 4.25 13.28 3.13
N VAL A 133 4.60 12.12 3.66
CA VAL A 133 5.08 11.97 5.05
C VAL A 133 6.45 12.65 5.25
N GLU A 134 7.34 12.61 4.27
CA GLU A 134 8.62 13.36 4.28
C GLU A 134 8.36 14.86 4.48
N GLU A 135 7.42 15.43 3.73
CA GLU A 135 7.03 16.84 3.86
C GLU A 135 6.42 17.17 5.23
N TYR A 136 5.55 16.29 5.76
CA TYR A 136 5.02 16.45 7.11
C TYR A 136 6.10 16.39 8.19
N ALA A 137 7.08 15.50 8.06
CA ALA A 137 8.21 15.39 8.99
C ALA A 137 9.11 16.63 8.97
N ALA A 138 9.22 17.29 7.80
CA ALA A 138 10.01 18.50 7.61
C ALA A 138 9.31 19.77 8.10
N LYS A 139 8.01 19.93 7.77
CA LYS A 139 7.25 21.19 7.93
C LYS A 139 6.25 21.16 9.07
N GLY A 140 5.85 19.99 9.51
CA GLY A 140 4.77 19.81 10.48
C GLY A 140 5.14 20.16 11.91
N SER A 141 4.12 20.12 12.76
CA SER A 141 4.25 20.42 14.19
C SER A 141 5.22 19.48 14.87
N VAL A 142 6.26 20.04 15.52
CA VAL A 142 7.23 19.26 16.31
C VAL A 142 6.58 18.45 17.43
N MET A 143 5.38 18.84 17.89
CA MET A 143 4.63 18.09 18.92
C MET A 143 4.04 16.77 18.39
N ALA A 144 3.91 16.65 17.07
CA ALA A 144 3.39 15.45 16.40
C ALA A 144 4.46 14.78 15.49
N VAL A 145 5.73 15.11 15.68
CA VAL A 145 6.79 14.59 14.80
C VAL A 145 6.96 13.07 14.91
N SER A 146 6.64 12.48 16.06
CA SER A 146 6.61 11.03 16.26
C SER A 146 5.61 10.33 15.33
N ASP A 147 4.45 10.95 15.09
CA ASP A 147 3.43 10.41 14.21
C ASP A 147 3.89 10.41 12.74
N ALA A 148 4.70 11.39 12.33
CA ALA A 148 5.36 11.35 11.02
C ALA A 148 6.33 10.18 10.89
N GLY A 149 7.09 9.86 11.94
CA GLY A 149 7.94 8.66 11.97
C GLY A 149 7.14 7.36 11.88
N CYS A 150 6.04 7.26 12.63
CA CYS A 150 5.12 6.12 12.55
C CYS A 150 4.52 5.99 11.15
N ALA A 151 4.08 7.11 10.55
CA ALA A 151 3.53 7.14 9.20
C ALA A 151 4.53 6.62 8.15
N ALA A 152 5.80 7.04 8.23
CA ALA A 152 6.86 6.56 7.35
C ALA A 152 7.06 5.04 7.47
N ALA A 153 7.10 4.52 8.70
CA ALA A 153 7.25 3.09 8.97
C ALA A 153 6.06 2.28 8.41
N LEU A 154 4.82 2.77 8.59
CA LEU A 154 3.62 2.09 8.09
C LEU A 154 3.56 2.11 6.56
N CYS A 155 3.80 3.25 5.90
CA CYS A 155 3.83 3.33 4.45
C CYS A 155 4.93 2.45 3.84
N LYS A 156 6.11 2.38 4.47
CA LYS A 156 7.19 1.46 4.07
C LYS A 156 6.75 0.00 4.18
N ALA A 157 6.18 -0.39 5.32
CA ALA A 157 5.71 -1.76 5.54
C ALA A 157 4.63 -2.14 4.52
N ALA A 158 3.70 -1.23 4.22
CA ALA A 158 2.67 -1.41 3.21
C ALA A 158 3.26 -1.60 1.80
N LEU A 159 4.22 -0.75 1.41
CA LEU A 159 4.94 -0.86 0.14
C LEU A 159 5.61 -2.22 -0.02
N GLN A 160 6.35 -2.67 1.01
CA GLN A 160 7.02 -3.96 1.01
C GLN A 160 6.04 -5.14 1.01
N ALA A 161 4.96 -5.06 1.79
CA ALA A 161 3.94 -6.09 1.82
C ALA A 161 3.22 -6.23 0.47
N ALA A 162 2.88 -5.12 -0.19
CA ALA A 162 2.25 -5.14 -1.50
C ALA A 162 3.15 -5.77 -2.57
N SER A 163 4.47 -5.56 -2.53
CA SER A 163 5.41 -6.15 -3.50
C SER A 163 5.40 -7.67 -3.48
N LEU A 164 5.20 -8.30 -2.31
CA LEU A 164 5.14 -9.75 -2.20
C LEU A 164 3.92 -10.33 -2.94
N ASN A 165 2.83 -9.56 -3.07
CA ASN A 165 1.67 -9.97 -3.84
C ASN A 165 1.89 -9.82 -5.36
N VAL A 166 2.80 -8.95 -5.80
CA VAL A 166 3.30 -8.93 -7.19
C VAL A 166 4.14 -10.19 -7.42
N PHE A 167 5.18 -10.39 -6.60
CA PHE A 167 6.17 -11.46 -6.81
C PHE A 167 5.60 -12.88 -6.73
N ILE A 168 4.59 -13.11 -5.88
CA ILE A 168 3.95 -14.45 -5.84
C ILE A 168 3.19 -14.75 -7.12
N ASN A 169 2.60 -13.74 -7.77
CA ASN A 169 1.88 -13.89 -9.02
C ASN A 169 2.84 -14.00 -10.21
N THR A 170 3.83 -13.12 -10.33
CA THR A 170 4.82 -13.14 -11.42
C THR A 170 5.64 -14.43 -11.41
N LYS A 171 5.93 -15.00 -10.24
CA LYS A 171 6.59 -16.32 -10.10
C LYS A 171 5.85 -17.43 -10.84
N LEU A 172 4.53 -17.35 -10.91
CA LEU A 172 3.67 -18.38 -11.51
C LEU A 172 3.35 -18.15 -12.98
N MET A 173 3.68 -16.98 -13.54
CA MET A 173 3.47 -16.66 -14.95
C MET A 173 4.35 -17.52 -15.87
N THR A 174 3.82 -17.90 -17.00
CA THR A 174 4.54 -18.58 -18.06
C THR A 174 5.32 -17.59 -18.93
N ASP A 175 4.75 -16.41 -19.18
CA ASP A 175 5.43 -15.29 -19.85
C ASP A 175 6.47 -14.67 -18.92
N ARG A 176 7.68 -15.18 -18.98
CA ARG A 176 8.79 -14.72 -18.14
C ARG A 176 9.27 -13.32 -18.46
N ALA A 177 9.08 -12.87 -19.72
CA ALA A 177 9.47 -11.52 -20.13
C ALA A 177 8.53 -10.50 -19.50
N HIS A 178 7.21 -10.72 -19.60
CA HIS A 178 6.21 -9.86 -18.95
C HIS A 178 6.33 -9.90 -17.42
N ALA A 179 6.52 -11.08 -16.83
CA ALA A 179 6.77 -11.21 -15.39
C ALA A 179 7.96 -10.35 -14.93
N ALA A 180 9.07 -10.37 -15.69
CA ALA A 180 10.26 -9.57 -15.38
C ALA A 180 10.01 -8.06 -15.50
N GLU A 181 9.13 -7.60 -16.39
CA GLU A 181 8.71 -6.19 -16.47
C GLU A 181 7.93 -5.74 -15.23
N LEU A 182 7.03 -6.59 -14.74
CA LEU A 182 6.26 -6.33 -13.52
C LEU A 182 7.16 -6.33 -12.28
N ASP A 183 8.06 -7.30 -12.17
CA ASP A 183 9.05 -7.37 -11.09
C ASP A 183 9.95 -6.13 -11.09
N ALA A 184 10.43 -5.68 -12.26
CA ALA A 184 11.27 -4.48 -12.38
C ALA A 184 10.54 -3.21 -11.93
N LYS A 185 9.23 -3.09 -12.18
CA LYS A 185 8.42 -1.95 -11.66
C LYS A 185 8.36 -1.99 -10.14
N ALA A 186 8.11 -3.16 -9.55
CA ALA A 186 8.07 -3.32 -8.09
C ALA A 186 9.44 -3.04 -7.46
N ASP A 187 10.51 -3.58 -8.03
CA ASP A 187 11.89 -3.38 -7.56
C ASP A 187 12.31 -1.90 -7.62
N LYS A 188 11.92 -1.17 -8.67
CA LYS A 188 12.16 0.26 -8.78
C LYS A 188 11.50 1.03 -7.63
N LEU A 189 10.23 0.75 -7.33
CA LEU A 189 9.52 1.39 -6.22
C LEU A 189 10.17 1.04 -4.86
N LEU A 190 10.53 -0.21 -4.64
CA LEU A 190 11.24 -0.63 -3.42
C LEU A 190 12.59 0.08 -3.30
N GLY A 191 13.40 0.08 -4.37
CA GLY A 191 14.73 0.67 -4.37
C GLY A 191 14.75 2.17 -4.12
N GLU A 192 13.71 2.88 -4.56
CA GLU A 192 13.59 4.33 -4.38
C GLU A 192 12.98 4.72 -3.02
N PHE A 193 11.86 4.09 -2.64
CA PHE A 193 11.04 4.59 -1.53
C PHE A 193 11.32 3.93 -0.19
N VAL A 194 11.87 2.71 -0.14
CA VAL A 194 12.27 2.10 1.14
C VAL A 194 13.37 2.91 1.82
N PRO A 195 14.48 3.28 1.14
CA PRO A 195 15.50 4.13 1.74
C PRO A 195 14.99 5.52 2.14
N LYS A 196 14.05 6.10 1.35
CA LYS A 196 13.43 7.39 1.66
C LYS A 196 12.64 7.32 2.97
N ALA A 197 11.80 6.31 3.15
CA ALA A 197 11.05 6.10 4.39
C ALA A 197 11.97 5.87 5.59
N ASP A 198 13.06 5.11 5.40
CA ASP A 198 14.08 4.89 6.44
C ASP A 198 14.77 6.19 6.84
N ALA A 199 15.08 7.06 5.89
CA ALA A 199 15.67 8.37 6.17
C ALA A 199 14.71 9.27 6.96
N VAL A 200 13.42 9.28 6.64
CA VAL A 200 12.40 10.01 7.42
C VAL A 200 12.33 9.48 8.84
N PHE A 201 12.23 8.15 9.00
CA PHE A 201 12.19 7.51 10.32
C PHE A 201 13.44 7.81 11.16
N ALA A 202 14.62 7.73 10.55
CA ALA A 202 15.89 8.03 11.21
C ALA A 202 15.95 9.50 11.67
N SER A 203 15.58 10.46 10.79
CA SER A 203 15.54 11.89 11.12
C SER A 203 14.57 12.19 12.28
N VAL A 204 13.39 11.58 12.28
CA VAL A 204 12.44 11.72 13.39
C VAL A 204 13.02 11.13 14.68
N THR A 205 13.63 9.94 14.62
CA THR A 205 14.24 9.29 15.76
C THR A 205 15.36 10.14 16.38
N GLU A 206 16.18 10.77 15.54
CA GLU A 206 17.23 11.69 15.97
C GLU A 206 16.64 12.90 16.71
N LYS A 207 15.63 13.58 16.10
CA LYS A 207 14.92 14.70 16.73
C LYS A 207 14.35 14.36 18.12
N LEU A 208 13.83 13.14 18.29
CA LEU A 208 13.24 12.70 19.56
C LEU A 208 14.28 12.34 20.63
N ARG A 209 15.50 11.99 20.22
CA ARG A 209 16.61 11.61 21.15
C ARG A 209 17.53 12.78 21.51
N MET A 210 17.51 13.86 20.70
CA MET A 210 18.22 15.09 21.08
C MET A 210 17.57 15.71 22.32
N ARG A 211 18.40 15.97 23.36
CA ARG A 211 17.98 16.63 24.61
C ARG A 211 18.18 18.13 24.51
#